data_98d3870a16926f2ea837ce3550b8f38c
#
_entry.id   98d3870a16926f2ea837ce3550b8f38c
#
_cell.length_a   1.000
_cell.length_b   1.000
_cell.length_c   1.000
_cell.angle_alpha   90.00
_cell.angle_beta   90.00
_cell.angle_gamma   90.00
#
_symmetry.space_group_name_H-M   'P 1'
#
loop_
_entity.id
_entity.type
_entity.pdbx_description
1 polymer ?
#
loop_
_entity_poly.entity_id
_entity_poly.type
_entity_poly.pdbx_seq_one_letter_code
_entity_poly.pdbx_strand_id
1 'polypeptide(L)'
;MTDINSYVEYFRTLAREHKEINDFYMMDINEALDALRSNIKYPALILTSLSGNFEASNLDNILDSVNGGFLIIGHLDKIDDFSGEMQLISKMKQIGIDVIARMLHDQMECELLALKAIPGFNINSVIYEMLGPVFDNDFGVMYSFKLQDCLDLEYDFSKWVKS
;
A
#
# COMPACT_ATOMS: atom_id res chain seq x y z
N MET A 1 0.89 14.02 9.70
CA MET A 1 1.70 13.70 8.50
C MET A 1 2.09 12.23 8.53
N THR A 2 1.84 11.54 7.44
CA THR A 2 2.21 10.12 7.28
C THR A 2 3.73 9.97 7.39
N ASP A 3 4.19 9.15 8.34
CA ASP A 3 5.60 8.81 8.44
C ASP A 3 5.93 7.66 7.47
N ILE A 4 6.77 7.94 6.48
CA ILE A 4 7.12 7.00 5.40
C ILE A 4 7.74 5.70 5.94
N ASN A 5 8.60 5.80 6.95
CA ASN A 5 9.22 4.61 7.55
C ASN A 5 8.18 3.74 8.27
N SER A 6 7.28 4.38 9.04
CA SER A 6 6.17 3.68 9.69
C SER A 6 5.22 3.06 8.67
N TYR A 7 4.97 3.72 7.54
CA TYR A 7 4.15 3.19 6.46
C TYR A 7 4.72 1.89 5.89
N VAL A 8 6.01 1.90 5.53
CA VAL A 8 6.69 0.71 5.02
C VAL A 8 6.72 -0.43 6.04
N GLU A 9 7.06 -0.13 7.30
CA GLU A 9 7.15 -1.14 8.35
C GLU A 9 5.78 -1.73 8.72
N TYR A 10 4.73 -0.92 8.66
CA TYR A 10 3.37 -1.39 8.86
C TYR A 10 2.98 -2.44 7.82
N PHE A 11 3.12 -2.14 6.53
CA PHE A 11 2.79 -3.09 5.47
C PHE A 11 3.71 -4.32 5.44
N ARG A 12 4.98 -4.16 5.79
CA ARG A 12 5.89 -5.31 5.99
C ARG A 12 5.40 -6.21 7.12
N THR A 13 4.89 -5.62 8.19
CA THR A 13 4.31 -6.38 9.32
C THR A 13 3.03 -7.10 8.89
N LEU A 14 2.13 -6.44 8.17
CA LEU A 14 0.92 -7.09 7.63
C LEU A 14 1.27 -8.29 6.74
N ALA A 15 2.24 -8.12 5.84
CA ALA A 15 2.69 -9.22 4.97
C ALA A 15 3.27 -10.39 5.77
N ARG A 16 4.07 -10.12 6.79
CA ARG A 16 4.68 -11.15 7.65
C ARG A 16 3.66 -11.91 8.50
N GLU A 17 2.62 -11.22 8.96
CA GLU A 17 1.61 -11.79 9.85
C GLU A 17 0.48 -12.51 9.09
N HIS A 18 0.29 -12.20 7.82
CA HIS A 18 -0.71 -12.86 6.99
C HIS A 18 -0.25 -14.26 6.58
N LYS A 19 -1.08 -15.28 6.82
CA LYS A 19 -0.71 -16.71 6.63
C LYS A 19 -0.43 -17.09 5.18
N GLU A 20 -0.98 -16.37 4.21
CA GLU A 20 -0.89 -16.71 2.80
C GLU A 20 0.06 -15.78 2.02
N ILE A 21 0.55 -14.69 2.60
CA ILE A 21 1.55 -13.82 1.97
C ILE A 21 2.94 -14.38 2.27
N ASN A 22 3.71 -14.66 1.24
CA ASN A 22 5.02 -15.30 1.38
C ASN A 22 6.19 -14.35 1.15
N ASP A 23 5.92 -13.15 0.60
CA ASP A 23 6.98 -12.17 0.35
C ASP A 23 6.44 -10.73 0.37
N PHE A 24 7.37 -9.77 0.57
CA PHE A 24 7.08 -8.34 0.62
C PHE A 24 8.12 -7.55 -0.16
N TYR A 25 7.68 -6.66 -1.04
CA TYR A 25 8.53 -5.77 -1.81
C TYR A 25 8.03 -4.32 -1.75
N MET A 26 8.96 -3.38 -1.86
CA MET A 26 8.63 -1.98 -2.17
C MET A 26 8.78 -1.76 -3.68
N MET A 27 7.82 -1.07 -4.27
CA MET A 27 7.90 -0.65 -5.66
C MET A 27 8.80 0.60 -5.79
N ASP A 28 10.09 0.40 -5.79
CA ASP A 28 10.93 1.26 -6.62
C ASP A 28 11.02 0.58 -7.99
N ILE A 29 10.54 1.29 -9.02
CA ILE A 29 10.25 0.73 -10.35
C ILE A 29 11.44 -0.04 -10.97
N ASN A 30 12.66 0.29 -10.62
CA ASN A 30 13.85 -0.34 -11.18
C ASN A 30 14.34 -1.54 -10.35
N GLU A 31 14.26 -1.49 -9.03
CA GLU A 31 14.66 -2.61 -8.16
C GLU A 31 13.63 -3.74 -8.17
N ALA A 32 12.32 -3.39 -8.23
CA ALA A 32 11.27 -4.38 -8.30
C ALA A 32 11.33 -5.21 -9.59
N LEU A 33 11.63 -4.59 -10.73
CA LEU A 33 11.73 -5.31 -12.01
C LEU A 33 12.88 -6.32 -12.03
N ASP A 34 14.00 -6.03 -11.39
CA ASP A 34 15.16 -6.93 -11.34
C ASP A 34 15.02 -8.00 -10.24
N ALA A 35 14.45 -7.65 -9.08
CA ALA A 35 14.15 -8.61 -8.01
C ALA A 35 12.97 -9.53 -8.38
N LEU A 36 11.95 -9.01 -9.07
CA LEU A 36 10.78 -9.75 -9.53
C LEU A 36 11.13 -10.86 -10.55
N ARG A 37 12.26 -10.74 -11.24
CA ARG A 37 12.66 -11.74 -12.25
C ARG A 37 13.31 -13.00 -11.68
N SER A 38 13.73 -13.03 -10.44
CA SER A 38 14.60 -14.12 -10.00
C SER A 38 14.13 -14.98 -8.84
N ASN A 39 13.30 -14.53 -7.89
CA ASN A 39 12.99 -15.33 -6.69
C ASN A 39 11.74 -14.90 -5.87
N ILE A 40 10.67 -14.42 -6.48
CA ILE A 40 9.47 -14.08 -5.70
C ILE A 40 8.81 -15.33 -5.14
N LYS A 41 8.45 -15.28 -3.88
CA LYS A 41 7.59 -16.29 -3.26
C LYS A 41 6.15 -15.81 -3.28
N TYR A 42 5.35 -16.43 -4.12
CA TYR A 42 3.94 -16.07 -4.27
C TYR A 42 3.03 -16.73 -3.21
N PRO A 43 1.93 -16.10 -2.83
CA PRO A 43 1.54 -14.73 -3.10
C PRO A 43 2.48 -13.71 -2.45
N ALA A 44 2.68 -12.57 -3.12
CA ALA A 44 3.51 -11.49 -2.61
C ALA A 44 2.71 -10.18 -2.47
N LEU A 45 3.05 -9.39 -1.45
CA LEU A 45 2.56 -8.02 -1.30
C LEU A 45 3.62 -7.06 -1.81
N ILE A 46 3.25 -6.23 -2.76
CA ILE A 46 4.09 -5.15 -3.30
C ILE A 46 3.50 -3.81 -2.87
N LEU A 47 4.24 -3.07 -2.06
CA LEU A 47 3.84 -1.76 -1.59
C LEU A 47 4.15 -0.70 -2.65
N THR A 48 3.15 0.15 -2.99
CA THR A 48 3.36 1.24 -3.93
C THR A 48 3.94 2.48 -3.25
N SER A 49 4.60 3.34 -4.04
CA SER A 49 5.08 4.63 -3.57
C SER A 49 3.91 5.54 -3.17
N LEU A 50 4.13 6.34 -2.14
CA LEU A 50 3.19 7.36 -1.72
C LEU A 50 3.24 8.57 -2.66
N SER A 51 2.08 9.16 -2.93
CA SER A 51 1.97 10.45 -3.58
C SER A 51 0.93 11.29 -2.85
N GLY A 52 1.06 12.61 -2.85
CA GLY A 52 0.11 13.42 -2.10
C GLY A 52 0.12 14.88 -2.48
N ASN A 53 -0.81 15.61 -1.89
CA ASN A 53 -0.97 17.05 -2.01
C ASN A 53 -1.50 17.64 -0.70
N PHE A 54 -1.26 18.92 -0.51
CA PHE A 54 -1.86 19.63 0.60
C PHE A 54 -3.22 20.18 0.18
N GLU A 55 -4.22 19.96 1.02
CA GLU A 55 -5.57 20.49 0.86
C GLU A 55 -5.84 21.47 2.00
N ALA A 56 -6.31 22.69 1.66
CA ALA A 56 -6.64 23.69 2.65
C ALA A 56 -8.02 24.27 2.36
N SER A 57 -8.90 24.23 3.35
CA SER A 57 -10.15 24.99 3.33
C SER A 57 -9.94 26.44 3.80
N ASN A 58 -8.97 26.66 4.68
CA ASN A 58 -8.46 27.92 5.15
C ASN A 58 -7.03 27.71 5.68
N LEU A 59 -6.32 28.79 6.08
CA LEU A 59 -4.94 28.71 6.55
C LEU A 59 -4.79 27.99 7.89
N ASP A 60 -5.85 27.84 8.67
CA ASP A 60 -5.84 27.19 9.98
C ASP A 60 -6.23 25.71 9.88
N ASN A 61 -6.59 25.22 8.69
CA ASN A 61 -7.02 23.84 8.50
C ASN A 61 -6.43 23.28 7.19
N ILE A 62 -5.17 22.86 7.30
CA ILE A 62 -4.40 22.27 6.21
C ILE A 62 -4.33 20.77 6.46
N LEU A 63 -4.63 20.01 5.42
CA LEU A 63 -4.55 18.56 5.42
C LEU A 63 -3.42 18.08 4.51
N ASP A 64 -2.64 17.14 5.00
CA ASP A 64 -1.78 16.29 4.18
C ASP A 64 -2.63 15.15 3.62
N SER A 65 -2.97 15.22 2.34
CA SER A 65 -3.75 14.20 1.64
C SER A 65 -2.81 13.32 0.83
N VAL A 66 -2.69 12.06 1.25
CA VAL A 66 -1.73 11.12 0.69
C VAL A 66 -2.46 9.95 0.02
N ASN A 67 -2.08 9.63 -1.20
CA ASN A 67 -2.51 8.42 -1.90
C ASN A 67 -1.47 7.33 -1.66
N GLY A 68 -1.93 6.21 -1.15
CA GLY A 68 -1.15 5.00 -0.97
C GLY A 68 -1.81 3.81 -1.67
N GLY A 69 -1.11 2.69 -1.68
CA GLY A 69 -1.66 1.46 -2.24
C GLY A 69 -0.72 0.28 -2.08
N PHE A 70 -1.24 -0.89 -2.40
CA PHE A 70 -0.48 -2.12 -2.48
C PHE A 70 -1.08 -3.06 -3.53
N LEU A 71 -0.23 -3.93 -4.05
CA LEU A 71 -0.59 -4.97 -5.01
C LEU A 71 -0.41 -6.34 -4.35
N ILE A 72 -1.40 -7.21 -4.46
CA ILE A 72 -1.24 -8.64 -4.14
C ILE A 72 -1.12 -9.38 -5.46
N ILE A 73 0.00 -10.08 -5.65
CA ILE A 73 0.27 -10.85 -6.88
C ILE A 73 0.45 -12.33 -6.60
N GLY A 74 0.08 -13.13 -7.57
CA GLY A 74 0.32 -14.56 -7.62
C GLY A 74 0.78 -14.97 -9.02
N HIS A 75 1.34 -16.16 -9.13
CA HIS A 75 1.86 -16.72 -10.37
C HIS A 75 0.99 -17.86 -10.89
N LEU A 76 0.83 -17.95 -12.21
CA LEU A 76 0.12 -19.04 -12.89
C LEU A 76 1.13 -19.89 -13.66
N ASP A 77 1.26 -21.16 -13.27
CA ASP A 77 2.24 -22.08 -13.88
C ASP A 77 1.92 -22.44 -15.33
N LYS A 78 0.64 -22.36 -15.71
CA LYS A 78 0.18 -22.76 -17.05
C LYS A 78 -0.27 -21.54 -17.85
N ILE A 79 0.32 -21.38 -19.03
CA ILE A 79 -0.13 -20.41 -20.03
C ILE A 79 -1.49 -20.87 -20.59
N ASP A 80 -2.38 -19.91 -20.88
CA ASP A 80 -3.72 -20.14 -21.47
C ASP A 80 -4.72 -20.91 -20.58
N ASP A 81 -4.49 -20.94 -19.25
CA ASP A 81 -5.46 -21.48 -18.30
C ASP A 81 -6.39 -20.38 -17.76
N PHE A 82 -7.40 -20.00 -18.53
CA PHE A 82 -8.36 -18.96 -18.16
C PHE A 82 -9.10 -19.25 -16.84
N SER A 83 -9.42 -20.51 -16.57
CA SER A 83 -10.07 -20.88 -15.31
C SER A 83 -9.13 -20.73 -14.11
N GLY A 84 -7.87 -21.12 -14.27
CA GLY A 84 -6.82 -20.93 -13.28
C GLY A 84 -6.53 -19.44 -13.01
N GLU A 85 -6.51 -18.62 -14.06
CA GLU A 85 -6.35 -17.17 -13.96
C GLU A 85 -7.46 -16.54 -13.09
N MET A 86 -8.72 -16.86 -13.37
CA MET A 86 -9.85 -16.33 -12.60
C MET A 86 -9.84 -16.78 -11.14
N GLN A 87 -9.43 -18.01 -10.87
CA GLN A 87 -9.27 -18.52 -9.50
C GLN A 87 -8.12 -17.81 -8.78
N LEU A 88 -6.99 -17.60 -9.45
CA LEU A 88 -5.84 -16.89 -8.91
C LEU A 88 -6.20 -15.45 -8.56
N ILE A 89 -6.82 -14.71 -9.48
CA ILE A 89 -7.25 -13.33 -9.24
C ILE A 89 -8.24 -13.26 -8.06
N SER A 90 -9.19 -14.20 -7.99
CA SER A 90 -10.14 -14.27 -6.88
C SER A 90 -9.44 -14.49 -5.54
N LYS A 91 -8.42 -15.33 -5.51
CA LYS A 91 -7.59 -15.55 -4.33
C LYS A 91 -6.80 -14.30 -3.95
N MET A 92 -6.15 -13.64 -4.91
CA MET A 92 -5.41 -12.39 -4.65
C MET A 92 -6.33 -11.29 -4.14
N LYS A 93 -7.54 -11.21 -4.68
CA LYS A 93 -8.57 -10.28 -4.19
C LYS A 93 -8.93 -10.56 -2.73
N GLN A 94 -9.12 -11.81 -2.35
CA GLN A 94 -9.47 -12.16 -0.96
C GLN A 94 -8.33 -11.77 0.00
N ILE A 95 -7.08 -12.08 -0.33
CA ILE A 95 -5.92 -11.68 0.48
C ILE A 95 -5.86 -10.15 0.65
N GLY A 96 -6.12 -9.40 -0.41
CA GLY A 96 -6.15 -7.94 -0.32
C GLY A 96 -7.29 -7.42 0.55
N ILE A 97 -8.46 -8.05 0.52
CA ILE A 97 -9.58 -7.74 1.44
C ILE A 97 -9.17 -7.98 2.89
N ASP A 98 -8.45 -9.05 3.18
CA ASP A 98 -7.98 -9.37 4.53
C ASP A 98 -6.98 -8.30 5.03
N VAL A 99 -6.09 -7.81 4.15
CA VAL A 99 -5.20 -6.68 4.46
C VAL A 99 -6.00 -5.41 4.78
N ILE A 100 -6.97 -5.05 3.96
CA ILE A 100 -7.85 -3.87 4.19
C ILE A 100 -8.63 -4.02 5.50
N ALA A 101 -9.17 -5.21 5.79
CA ALA A 101 -9.88 -5.48 7.02
C ALA A 101 -8.96 -5.30 8.25
N ARG A 102 -7.71 -5.75 8.17
CA ARG A 102 -6.73 -5.54 9.23
C ARG A 102 -6.37 -4.06 9.39
N MET A 103 -6.19 -3.31 8.30
CA MET A 103 -5.96 -1.85 8.37
C MET A 103 -7.09 -1.14 9.11
N LEU A 104 -8.34 -1.49 8.81
CA LEU A 104 -9.51 -0.91 9.47
C LEU A 104 -9.54 -1.26 10.96
N HIS A 105 -9.29 -2.52 11.31
CA HIS A 105 -9.23 -2.99 12.68
C HIS A 105 -8.15 -2.25 13.49
N ASP A 106 -6.92 -2.19 12.99
CA ASP A 106 -5.78 -1.57 13.67
C ASP A 106 -6.02 -0.06 13.90
N GLN A 107 -6.69 0.60 12.95
CA GLN A 107 -7.09 1.99 13.11
C GLN A 107 -8.18 2.17 14.20
N MET A 108 -9.16 1.28 14.25
CA MET A 108 -10.21 1.32 15.27
C MET A 108 -9.66 1.03 16.67
N GLU A 109 -8.70 0.13 16.80
CA GLU A 109 -8.02 -0.20 18.05
C GLU A 109 -6.94 0.84 18.44
N CYS A 110 -6.75 1.88 17.62
CA CYS A 110 -5.73 2.93 17.83
C CYS A 110 -4.31 2.36 17.97
N GLU A 111 -3.98 1.34 17.20
CA GLU A 111 -2.64 0.77 17.16
C GLU A 111 -1.60 1.84 16.77
N LEU A 112 -0.59 2.03 17.62
CA LEU A 112 0.35 3.16 17.50
C LEU A 112 1.08 3.20 16.16
N LEU A 113 1.46 2.03 15.62
CA LEU A 113 2.12 1.95 14.33
C LEU A 113 1.15 2.32 13.20
N ALA A 114 -0.10 1.84 13.25
CA ALA A 114 -1.13 2.16 12.26
C ALA A 114 -1.49 3.64 12.26
N LEU A 115 -1.60 4.28 13.43
CA LEU A 115 -1.88 5.73 13.54
C LEU A 115 -0.80 6.59 12.87
N LYS A 116 0.46 6.13 12.87
CA LYS A 116 1.57 6.81 12.18
C LYS A 116 1.69 6.45 10.71
N ALA A 117 1.39 5.21 10.38
CA ALA A 117 1.55 4.66 9.03
C ALA A 117 0.39 5.05 8.11
N ILE A 118 -0.83 4.94 8.61
CA ILE A 118 -2.07 5.14 7.83
C ILE A 118 -3.03 6.12 8.54
N PRO A 119 -2.57 7.33 8.91
CA PRO A 119 -3.42 8.28 9.59
C PRO A 119 -4.64 8.65 8.74
N GLY A 120 -5.81 8.72 9.38
CA GLY A 120 -7.05 9.07 8.70
C GLY A 120 -7.43 8.14 7.54
N PHE A 121 -7.02 6.88 7.59
CA PHE A 121 -7.44 5.88 6.59
C PHE A 121 -8.95 5.85 6.45
N ASN A 122 -9.44 6.01 5.23
CA ASN A 122 -10.87 6.05 4.93
C ASN A 122 -11.24 4.88 4.03
N ILE A 123 -11.99 3.93 4.56
CA ILE A 123 -12.46 2.76 3.82
C ILE A 123 -13.26 3.14 2.56
N ASN A 124 -13.97 4.26 2.56
CA ASN A 124 -14.72 4.72 1.39
C ASN A 124 -13.83 5.22 0.24
N SER A 125 -12.54 5.44 0.50
CA SER A 125 -11.56 5.81 -0.53
C SER A 125 -10.90 4.60 -1.20
N VAL A 126 -11.14 3.39 -0.70
CA VAL A 126 -10.52 2.19 -1.24
C VAL A 126 -11.09 1.86 -2.61
N ILE A 127 -10.19 1.79 -3.58
CA ILE A 127 -10.46 1.36 -4.95
C ILE A 127 -9.61 0.13 -5.20
N TYR A 128 -10.12 -0.85 -5.95
CA TYR A 128 -9.32 -1.97 -6.38
C TYR A 128 -9.45 -2.20 -7.90
N GLU A 129 -8.36 -2.66 -8.50
CA GLU A 129 -8.29 -3.01 -9.92
C GLU A 129 -7.64 -4.38 -10.10
N MET A 130 -8.21 -5.20 -10.97
CA MET A 130 -7.62 -6.47 -11.36
C MET A 130 -6.54 -6.21 -12.40
N LEU A 131 -5.36 -6.79 -12.19
CA LEU A 131 -4.21 -6.63 -13.07
C LEU A 131 -3.75 -7.98 -13.60
N GLY A 132 -3.40 -8.00 -14.88
CA GLY A 132 -2.76 -9.16 -15.45
C GLY A 132 -2.73 -9.19 -16.98
N PRO A 133 -1.70 -9.86 -17.51
CA PRO A 133 -0.47 -10.26 -16.82
C PRO A 133 0.40 -9.03 -16.50
N VAL A 134 0.93 -8.98 -15.27
CA VAL A 134 1.83 -7.89 -14.83
C VAL A 134 3.27 -8.19 -15.26
N PHE A 135 3.67 -9.44 -15.06
CA PHE A 135 4.91 -10.05 -15.55
C PHE A 135 4.57 -11.48 -15.97
N ASP A 136 5.42 -12.16 -16.73
CA ASP A 136 5.35 -13.55 -17.16
C ASP A 136 4.30 -14.44 -16.43
N ASN A 137 3.01 -14.31 -16.75
CA ASN A 137 1.88 -15.00 -16.10
C ASN A 137 1.61 -14.63 -14.62
N ASP A 138 2.06 -13.47 -14.17
CA ASP A 138 1.70 -12.95 -12.86
C ASP A 138 0.41 -12.14 -12.95
N PHE A 139 -0.54 -12.48 -12.11
CA PHE A 139 -1.84 -11.80 -12.03
C PHE A 139 -2.06 -11.32 -10.59
N GLY A 140 -2.78 -10.22 -10.45
CA GLY A 140 -3.00 -9.67 -9.13
C GLY A 140 -4.15 -8.70 -9.02
N VAL A 141 -4.23 -8.09 -7.85
CA VAL A 141 -5.21 -7.04 -7.55
C VAL A 141 -4.50 -5.89 -6.87
N MET A 142 -4.58 -4.72 -7.48
CA MET A 142 -4.09 -3.46 -6.92
C MET A 142 -5.16 -2.85 -6.04
N TYR A 143 -4.77 -2.40 -4.86
CA TYR A 143 -5.59 -1.61 -3.94
C TYR A 143 -5.01 -0.23 -3.79
N SER A 144 -5.84 0.79 -3.95
CA SER A 144 -5.48 2.20 -3.76
C SER A 144 -6.40 2.82 -2.72
N PHE A 145 -5.88 3.71 -1.89
CA PHE A 145 -6.64 4.38 -0.84
C PHE A 145 -6.06 5.75 -0.52
N LYS A 146 -6.84 6.58 0.17
CA LYS A 146 -6.41 7.88 0.66
C LYS A 146 -6.21 7.87 2.17
N LEU A 147 -5.17 8.57 2.58
CA LEU A 147 -4.85 8.91 3.95
C LEU A 147 -4.98 10.42 4.11
N GLN A 148 -5.46 10.89 5.25
CA GLN A 148 -5.55 12.31 5.53
C GLN A 148 -5.13 12.58 6.98
N ASP A 149 -4.25 13.53 7.16
CA ASP A 149 -3.79 13.97 8.48
C ASP A 149 -3.75 15.49 8.55
N CYS A 150 -3.95 16.02 9.74
CA CYS A 150 -3.79 17.45 9.96
C CYS A 150 -2.32 17.83 9.86
N LEU A 151 -2.05 18.93 9.16
CA LEU A 151 -0.71 19.44 8.95
C LEU A 151 -0.58 20.83 9.55
N ASP A 152 0.40 20.99 10.43
CA ASP A 152 0.82 22.28 10.95
C ASP A 152 1.99 22.80 10.10
N LEU A 153 1.79 23.94 9.45
CA LEU A 153 2.77 24.62 8.61
C LEU A 153 3.33 25.89 9.29
N GLU A 154 3.65 25.82 10.58
CA GLU A 154 4.30 26.92 11.25
C GLU A 154 5.72 27.18 10.71
N TYR A 155 6.02 28.44 10.46
CA TYR A 155 7.35 28.85 10.01
C TYR A 155 8.33 28.87 11.20
N ASP A 156 9.28 27.97 11.16
CA ASP A 156 10.33 27.87 12.18
C ASP A 156 11.61 28.57 11.70
N PHE A 157 11.87 29.77 12.24
CA PHE A 157 13.04 30.57 11.91
C PHE A 157 14.38 29.87 12.17
N SER A 158 14.42 28.89 13.08
CA SER A 158 15.66 28.19 13.44
C SER A 158 16.16 27.26 12.34
N LYS A 159 15.28 26.89 11.41
CA LYS A 159 15.58 25.96 10.30
C LYS A 159 16.10 26.66 9.04
N TRP A 160 16.20 28.01 9.07
CA TRP A 160 16.60 28.81 7.90
C TRP A 160 17.86 29.59 8.15
N VAL A 161 18.77 29.57 7.17
CA VAL A 161 19.96 30.44 7.19
C VAL A 161 19.53 31.81 6.70
N LYS A 162 19.65 32.84 7.56
CA LYS A 162 19.45 34.23 7.11
C LYS A 162 20.61 34.60 6.17
N SER A 163 20.32 34.96 4.95
CA SER A 163 21.25 35.60 4.03
C SER A 163 21.52 37.04 4.45
#